data_2720795cb81a257f7f5663793136f0c2
#
_entry.id   2720795cb81a257f7f5663793136f0c2
#
_cell.length_a   1.000
_cell.length_b   1.000
_cell.length_c   1.000
_cell.angle_alpha   90.00
_cell.angle_beta   90.00
_cell.angle_gamma   90.00
#
_symmetry.space_group_name_H-M   'P 1'
#
loop_
_entity.id
_entity.type
_entity.pdbx_description
1 polymer ?
#
loop_
_entity_poly.entity_id
_entity_poly.type
_entity_poly.pdbx_seq_one_letter_code
_entity_poly.pdbx_strand_id
1 'polypeptide(L)'
;MNAGKVKYDAIEIPAGLEDAIDSGIKRAGRQRPMRALRRTATGAAAAVCVLFAGANIMPVYSFAADLPVLGSIVRVLHVGSGGEVTDGAQAGADTDGGTVELTFTGANGALDSVPYYTVEHLLAPNRIVLTLHGVRGADFEAIRDNLLGAEAVEDVYRNMYLDDSAISLTVVLRDGYGYEVSEHENPGTLEFTFTAGSQENEGTVYYLRTEAMGYSEQLGLLCEQYHNENASQIKTAGGDYIVTSGQYATEAEAEPALEALT
;
A
#
# COMPACT_ATOMS: atom_id res chain seq x y z
N MET A 1 -41.35 -23.18 -23.02
CA MET A 1 -40.78 -21.87 -23.41
C MET A 1 -40.64 -21.04 -22.15
N ASN A 2 -39.47 -20.47 -21.88
CA ASN A 2 -39.17 -19.81 -20.60
C ASN A 2 -39.74 -18.37 -20.64
N ALA A 3 -40.67 -18.04 -19.72
CA ALA A 3 -41.33 -16.73 -19.67
C ALA A 3 -40.38 -15.54 -19.58
N GLY A 4 -39.16 -15.75 -19.08
CA GLY A 4 -38.10 -14.74 -19.02
C GLY A 4 -37.54 -14.39 -20.40
N LYS A 5 -37.42 -15.35 -21.32
CA LYS A 5 -36.91 -15.13 -22.68
C LYS A 5 -37.88 -14.26 -23.51
N VAL A 6 -39.18 -14.49 -23.36
CA VAL A 6 -40.20 -13.71 -24.05
C VAL A 6 -40.23 -12.25 -23.60
N LYS A 7 -39.98 -11.98 -22.31
CA LYS A 7 -39.83 -10.63 -21.79
C LYS A 7 -38.55 -9.93 -22.26
N TYR A 8 -37.48 -10.68 -22.43
CA TYR A 8 -36.21 -10.15 -22.93
C TYR A 8 -36.26 -9.81 -24.42
N ASP A 9 -36.88 -10.66 -25.24
CA ASP A 9 -37.04 -10.45 -26.67
C ASP A 9 -38.05 -9.34 -27.00
N ALA A 10 -38.85 -8.90 -26.02
CA ALA A 10 -39.84 -7.79 -26.16
C ALA A 10 -39.26 -6.41 -25.78
N ILE A 11 -37.98 -6.31 -25.40
CA ILE A 11 -37.36 -5.01 -25.12
C ILE A 11 -37.04 -4.32 -26.47
N GLU A 12 -37.72 -3.22 -26.75
CA GLU A 12 -37.39 -2.42 -27.92
C GLU A 12 -36.00 -1.79 -27.81
N ILE A 13 -35.15 -2.08 -28.78
CA ILE A 13 -33.83 -1.47 -28.91
C ILE A 13 -34.04 -0.05 -29.43
N PRO A 14 -33.58 1.01 -28.70
CA PRO A 14 -33.71 2.39 -29.18
C PRO A 14 -33.07 2.58 -30.55
N ALA A 15 -33.78 3.20 -31.48
CA ALA A 15 -33.32 3.41 -32.88
C ALA A 15 -31.98 4.17 -32.99
N GLY A 16 -31.56 4.89 -31.95
CA GLY A 16 -30.29 5.61 -31.91
C GLY A 16 -29.10 4.85 -31.29
N LEU A 17 -29.27 3.56 -30.90
CA LEU A 17 -28.23 2.81 -30.21
C LEU A 17 -27.04 2.51 -31.13
N GLU A 18 -27.29 2.15 -32.38
CA GLU A 18 -26.23 1.90 -33.37
C GLU A 18 -25.41 3.15 -33.65
N ASP A 19 -26.04 4.30 -33.80
CA ASP A 19 -25.38 5.59 -34.01
C ASP A 19 -24.57 6.01 -32.78
N ALA A 20 -25.02 5.70 -31.56
CA ALA A 20 -24.32 5.96 -30.34
C ALA A 20 -23.07 5.07 -30.20
N ILE A 21 -23.17 3.78 -30.55
CA ILE A 21 -22.06 2.82 -30.57
C ILE A 21 -21.01 3.25 -31.61
N ASP A 22 -21.43 3.56 -32.84
CA ASP A 22 -20.54 4.01 -33.90
C ASP A 22 -19.82 5.32 -33.54
N SER A 23 -20.52 6.24 -32.93
CA SER A 23 -19.95 7.50 -32.42
C SER A 23 -18.95 7.24 -31.31
N GLY A 24 -19.21 6.28 -30.42
CA GLY A 24 -18.31 5.82 -29.37
C GLY A 24 -17.03 5.21 -29.93
N ILE A 25 -17.14 4.31 -30.91
CA ILE A 25 -16.00 3.67 -31.60
C ILE A 25 -15.14 4.72 -32.32
N LYS A 26 -15.75 5.64 -33.07
CA LYS A 26 -15.03 6.73 -33.76
C LYS A 26 -14.31 7.65 -32.79
N ARG A 27 -14.92 7.95 -31.63
CA ARG A 27 -14.31 8.77 -30.57
C ARG A 27 -13.15 8.05 -29.90
N ALA A 28 -13.29 6.75 -29.61
CA ALA A 28 -12.24 5.90 -29.07
C ALA A 28 -11.04 5.76 -30.03
N GLY A 29 -11.30 5.62 -31.34
CA GLY A 29 -10.27 5.56 -32.38
C GLY A 29 -9.46 6.86 -32.50
N ARG A 30 -10.10 8.02 -32.37
CA ARG A 30 -9.43 9.33 -32.39
C ARG A 30 -8.58 9.63 -31.14
N GLN A 31 -8.96 9.06 -29.99
CA GLN A 31 -8.24 9.31 -28.73
C GLN A 31 -7.03 8.37 -28.52
N ARG A 32 -6.95 7.27 -29.28
CA ARG A 32 -5.84 6.30 -29.15
C ARG A 32 -4.45 6.90 -29.40
N PRO A 33 -4.18 7.65 -30.48
CA PRO A 33 -2.87 8.22 -30.70
C PRO A 33 -2.51 9.31 -29.68
N MET A 34 -3.49 10.12 -29.24
CA MET A 34 -3.23 11.15 -28.22
C MET A 34 -3.06 10.55 -26.81
N ARG A 35 -3.72 9.45 -26.47
CA ARG A 35 -3.50 8.74 -25.20
C ARG A 35 -2.17 8.01 -25.19
N ALA A 36 -1.74 7.42 -26.32
CA ALA A 36 -0.43 6.83 -26.45
C ALA A 36 0.67 7.90 -26.31
N LEU A 37 0.52 9.04 -27.00
CA LEU A 37 1.47 10.15 -26.90
C LEU A 37 1.48 10.77 -25.48
N ARG A 38 0.34 10.92 -24.83
CA ARG A 38 0.26 11.36 -23.42
C ARG A 38 0.86 10.34 -22.47
N ARG A 39 0.65 9.04 -22.68
CA ARG A 39 1.24 7.99 -21.85
C ARG A 39 2.75 7.90 -22.03
N THR A 40 3.27 8.08 -23.24
CA THR A 40 4.73 8.14 -23.48
C THR A 40 5.33 9.43 -22.95
N ALA A 41 4.65 10.58 -23.09
CA ALA A 41 5.10 11.85 -22.52
C ALA A 41 5.02 11.85 -20.98
N THR A 42 3.94 11.28 -20.40
CA THR A 42 3.81 11.13 -18.94
C THR A 42 4.77 10.08 -18.41
N GLY A 43 5.00 8.98 -19.14
CA GLY A 43 5.99 7.97 -18.79
C GLY A 43 7.42 8.49 -18.88
N ALA A 44 7.75 9.31 -19.91
CA ALA A 44 9.05 9.97 -20.02
C ALA A 44 9.23 11.05 -18.95
N ALA A 45 8.18 11.84 -18.64
CA ALA A 45 8.23 12.82 -17.56
C ALA A 45 8.31 12.15 -16.19
N ALA A 46 7.58 11.05 -15.97
CA ALA A 46 7.67 10.26 -14.74
C ALA A 46 9.04 9.58 -14.61
N ALA A 47 9.60 9.03 -15.70
CA ALA A 47 10.94 8.47 -15.70
C ALA A 47 12.02 9.54 -15.46
N VAL A 48 11.84 10.74 -16.00
CA VAL A 48 12.72 11.89 -15.72
C VAL A 48 12.55 12.38 -14.29
N CYS A 49 11.31 12.44 -13.76
CA CYS A 49 11.07 12.77 -12.35
C CYS A 49 11.63 11.71 -11.40
N VAL A 50 11.51 10.42 -11.73
CA VAL A 50 12.12 9.33 -10.96
C VAL A 50 13.64 9.37 -11.04
N LEU A 51 14.22 9.69 -12.21
CA LEU A 51 15.66 9.87 -12.36
C LEU A 51 16.17 11.14 -11.64
N PHE A 52 15.40 12.24 -11.64
CA PHE A 52 15.77 13.47 -10.92
C PHE A 52 15.50 13.39 -9.41
N ALA A 53 14.40 12.79 -8.99
CA ALA A 53 14.15 12.49 -7.58
C ALA A 53 15.16 11.46 -7.06
N GLY A 54 15.41 10.39 -7.81
CA GLY A 54 16.42 9.38 -7.49
C GLY A 54 17.83 9.96 -7.42
N ALA A 55 18.21 10.93 -8.27
CA ALA A 55 19.52 11.57 -8.25
C ALA A 55 19.71 12.52 -7.05
N ASN A 56 18.63 13.02 -6.43
CA ASN A 56 18.70 13.92 -5.27
C ASN A 56 18.44 13.22 -3.92
N ILE A 57 18.03 11.96 -3.91
CA ILE A 57 17.73 11.20 -2.68
C ILE A 57 18.74 10.08 -2.44
N MET A 58 19.94 10.14 -3.06
CA MET A 58 20.84 8.98 -3.06
C MET A 58 22.11 9.15 -2.23
N PRO A 59 22.40 8.10 -1.44
CA PRO A 59 23.43 7.14 -1.83
C PRO A 59 23.01 5.66 -1.72
N VAL A 60 21.98 5.22 -2.42
CA VAL A 60 21.49 3.81 -2.32
C VAL A 60 22.08 2.89 -3.40
N TYR A 61 22.65 3.42 -4.50
CA TYR A 61 23.21 2.58 -5.57
C TYR A 61 24.53 1.86 -5.23
N SER A 62 25.19 2.21 -4.14
CA SER A 62 26.45 1.54 -3.78
C SER A 62 26.29 0.24 -3.00
N PHE A 63 25.09 -0.04 -2.44
CA PHE A 63 24.86 -1.26 -1.65
C PHE A 63 24.41 -2.45 -2.49
N ALA A 64 23.68 -2.25 -3.56
CA ALA A 64 23.17 -3.34 -4.41
C ALA A 64 24.25 -4.04 -5.25
N ALA A 65 25.43 -3.46 -5.38
CA ALA A 65 26.51 -4.01 -6.22
C ALA A 65 27.33 -5.11 -5.52
N ASP A 66 27.25 -5.22 -4.19
CA ASP A 66 28.11 -6.12 -3.40
C ASP A 66 27.37 -7.32 -2.76
N LEU A 67 26.08 -7.51 -3.06
CA LEU A 67 25.30 -8.63 -2.51
C LEU A 67 25.42 -9.88 -3.41
N PRO A 68 25.89 -11.02 -2.88
CA PRO A 68 26.10 -12.25 -3.66
C PRO A 68 24.82 -13.04 -3.99
N VAL A 69 23.61 -12.52 -3.68
CA VAL A 69 22.34 -13.21 -3.87
C VAL A 69 21.37 -12.36 -4.71
N LEU A 70 21.79 -11.97 -5.91
CA LEU A 70 20.98 -11.16 -6.82
C LEU A 70 19.97 -11.96 -7.67
N GLY A 71 19.91 -13.29 -7.50
CA GLY A 71 19.11 -14.16 -8.38
C GLY A 71 17.59 -14.18 -8.09
N SER A 72 17.18 -13.77 -6.90
CA SER A 72 15.78 -13.86 -6.45
C SER A 72 15.07 -12.51 -6.24
N ILE A 73 15.82 -11.40 -6.20
CA ILE A 73 15.21 -10.07 -6.01
C ILE A 73 14.50 -9.65 -7.29
N VAL A 74 13.18 -9.50 -7.20
CA VAL A 74 12.34 -9.06 -8.32
C VAL A 74 12.08 -7.57 -8.26
N ARG A 75 11.98 -7.02 -7.05
CA ARG A 75 11.62 -5.62 -6.83
C ARG A 75 12.16 -5.09 -5.50
N VAL A 76 12.53 -3.81 -5.51
CA VAL A 76 12.89 -3.05 -4.31
C VAL A 76 11.99 -1.84 -4.22
N LEU A 77 11.32 -1.63 -3.09
CA LEU A 77 10.35 -0.57 -2.87
C LEU A 77 10.60 0.17 -1.56
N HIS A 78 10.36 1.48 -1.60
CA HIS A 78 10.10 2.28 -0.40
C HIS A 78 8.60 2.55 -0.24
N VAL A 79 7.92 2.85 -1.34
CA VAL A 79 6.48 3.09 -1.41
C VAL A 79 5.96 2.51 -2.72
N GLY A 80 4.76 1.94 -2.71
CA GLY A 80 4.11 1.44 -3.91
C GLY A 80 3.45 0.09 -3.73
N SER A 81 3.44 -0.70 -4.76
CA SER A 81 2.80 -2.02 -4.77
C SER A 81 3.62 -3.05 -5.53
N GLY A 82 3.46 -4.30 -5.15
CA GLY A 82 4.12 -5.44 -5.79
C GLY A 82 3.32 -6.73 -5.62
N GLY A 83 3.98 -7.85 -5.90
CA GLY A 83 3.42 -9.17 -5.78
C GLY A 83 2.41 -9.54 -6.87
N GLU A 84 1.83 -10.71 -6.73
CA GLU A 84 0.86 -11.30 -7.65
C GLU A 84 -0.49 -11.51 -6.98
N VAL A 85 -1.56 -11.44 -7.77
CA VAL A 85 -2.93 -11.70 -7.28
C VAL A 85 -3.04 -13.16 -6.87
N THR A 86 -3.30 -13.40 -5.60
CA THR A 86 -3.53 -14.72 -5.02
C THR A 86 -4.72 -14.68 -4.06
N ASP A 87 -5.16 -15.82 -3.58
CA ASP A 87 -6.21 -15.94 -2.55
C ASP A 87 -5.92 -17.12 -1.63
N GLY A 88 -6.24 -16.95 -0.35
CA GLY A 88 -6.10 -17.97 0.68
C GLY A 88 -4.67 -18.19 1.19
N ALA A 89 -3.76 -17.26 0.93
CA ALA A 89 -2.42 -17.29 1.48
C ALA A 89 -2.41 -17.10 3.01
N GLN A 90 -1.36 -17.63 3.64
CA GLN A 90 -1.04 -17.42 5.06
C GLN A 90 0.31 -16.70 5.13
N ALA A 91 0.41 -15.69 5.97
CA ALA A 91 1.65 -14.95 6.20
C ALA A 91 2.30 -15.37 7.53
N GLY A 92 3.61 -15.51 7.50
CA GLY A 92 4.47 -15.69 8.66
C GLY A 92 5.66 -14.74 8.59
N ALA A 93 6.55 -14.82 9.57
CA ALA A 93 7.80 -14.10 9.55
C ALA A 93 8.95 -14.98 10.06
N ASP A 94 10.13 -14.69 9.54
CA ASP A 94 11.39 -15.27 10.00
C ASP A 94 12.44 -14.16 10.07
N THR A 95 13.55 -14.41 10.74
CA THR A 95 14.66 -13.46 10.85
C THR A 95 15.94 -14.15 10.42
N ASP A 96 16.59 -13.60 9.39
CA ASP A 96 17.92 -14.05 8.95
C ASP A 96 18.91 -12.88 8.96
N GLY A 97 20.01 -13.04 9.66
CA GLY A 97 21.13 -12.10 9.66
C GLY A 97 20.83 -10.66 10.10
N GLY A 98 19.68 -10.40 10.74
CA GLY A 98 19.24 -9.06 11.18
C GLY A 98 18.26 -8.37 10.22
N THR A 99 17.88 -9.03 9.14
CA THR A 99 16.77 -8.68 8.28
C THR A 99 15.51 -9.45 8.70
N VAL A 100 14.33 -8.88 8.46
CA VAL A 100 13.06 -9.54 8.74
C VAL A 100 12.40 -9.90 7.42
N GLU A 101 12.16 -11.20 7.25
CA GLU A 101 11.47 -11.75 6.09
C GLU A 101 10.03 -12.10 6.44
N LEU A 102 9.08 -11.58 5.67
CA LEU A 102 7.71 -12.11 5.64
C LEU A 102 7.64 -13.24 4.63
N THR A 103 7.15 -14.39 5.08
CA THR A 103 7.01 -15.61 4.30
C THR A 103 5.55 -15.89 4.00
N PHE A 104 5.29 -16.52 2.85
CA PHE A 104 3.93 -16.78 2.39
C PHE A 104 3.74 -18.25 2.04
N THR A 105 2.67 -18.84 2.58
CA THR A 105 2.32 -20.24 2.30
C THR A 105 0.89 -20.35 1.80
N GLY A 106 0.67 -21.29 0.92
CA GLY A 106 -0.65 -21.69 0.42
C GLY A 106 -0.94 -23.15 0.74
N ALA A 107 -1.97 -23.71 0.13
CA ALA A 107 -2.39 -25.10 0.35
C ALA A 107 -1.30 -26.15 0.04
N ASN A 108 -0.36 -25.82 -0.85
CA ASN A 108 0.70 -26.72 -1.32
C ASN A 108 2.09 -26.45 -0.72
N GLY A 109 2.20 -25.56 0.25
CA GLY A 109 3.46 -25.14 0.86
C GLY A 109 3.81 -23.68 0.57
N ALA A 110 5.11 -23.34 0.56
CA ALA A 110 5.55 -21.99 0.26
C ALA A 110 5.06 -21.54 -1.12
N LEU A 111 4.68 -20.27 -1.24
CA LEU A 111 4.34 -19.65 -2.53
C LEU A 111 5.62 -19.31 -3.29
N ASP A 112 5.59 -19.42 -4.62
CA ASP A 112 6.71 -19.04 -5.47
C ASP A 112 6.85 -17.52 -5.60
N SER A 113 5.73 -16.79 -5.50
CA SER A 113 5.65 -15.33 -5.56
C SER A 113 4.95 -14.74 -4.33
N VAL A 114 5.22 -13.46 -4.05
CA VAL A 114 4.57 -12.72 -2.98
C VAL A 114 3.10 -12.44 -3.36
N PRO A 115 2.13 -12.58 -2.44
CA PRO A 115 0.77 -12.06 -2.62
C PRO A 115 0.79 -10.56 -2.93
N TYR A 116 -0.18 -10.08 -3.71
CA TYR A 116 -0.27 -8.65 -4.01
C TYR A 116 -0.26 -7.81 -2.73
N TYR A 117 0.58 -6.79 -2.69
CA TYR A 117 0.75 -5.95 -1.51
C TYR A 117 0.89 -4.47 -1.86
N THR A 118 0.61 -3.62 -0.88
CA THR A 118 0.90 -2.18 -0.93
C THR A 118 1.74 -1.78 0.27
N VAL A 119 2.67 -0.85 0.04
CA VAL A 119 3.51 -0.23 1.06
C VAL A 119 3.29 1.27 1.01
N GLU A 120 2.88 1.84 2.13
CA GLU A 120 2.77 3.29 2.32
C GLU A 120 3.72 3.74 3.42
N HIS A 121 4.34 4.89 3.23
CA HIS A 121 5.16 5.53 4.24
C HIS A 121 4.48 6.80 4.72
N LEU A 122 4.23 6.87 6.00
CA LEU A 122 3.55 7.99 6.65
C LEU A 122 4.44 8.57 7.75
N LEU A 123 4.38 9.88 7.89
CA LEU A 123 5.11 10.62 8.93
C LEU A 123 4.19 10.95 10.12
N ALA A 124 4.80 11.28 11.25
CA ALA A 124 4.14 11.70 12.49
C ALA A 124 3.07 10.72 13.01
N PRO A 125 3.42 9.51 13.47
CA PRO A 125 4.78 9.00 13.63
C PRO A 125 5.35 8.44 12.31
N ASN A 126 6.68 8.32 12.23
CA ASN A 126 7.38 7.64 11.13
C ASN A 126 6.94 6.17 11.10
N ARG A 127 6.18 5.76 10.08
CA ARG A 127 5.59 4.43 10.01
C ARG A 127 5.37 3.92 8.59
N ILE A 128 5.45 2.62 8.48
CA ILE A 128 5.11 1.87 7.27
C ILE A 128 3.73 1.27 7.48
N VAL A 129 2.83 1.44 6.51
CA VAL A 129 1.58 0.69 6.43
C VAL A 129 1.72 -0.33 5.32
N LEU A 130 1.73 -1.61 5.69
CA LEU A 130 1.77 -2.73 4.77
C LEU A 130 0.39 -3.37 4.70
N THR A 131 -0.17 -3.49 3.50
CA THR A 131 -1.40 -4.23 3.25
C THR A 131 -1.11 -5.40 2.32
N LEU A 132 -1.45 -6.60 2.76
CA LEU A 132 -1.27 -7.88 2.06
C LEU A 132 -2.64 -8.34 1.57
N HIS A 133 -2.85 -8.40 0.25
CA HIS A 133 -4.11 -8.83 -0.35
C HIS A 133 -4.08 -10.32 -0.70
N GLY A 134 -5.23 -10.99 -0.61
CA GLY A 134 -5.32 -12.44 -0.81
C GLY A 134 -4.74 -13.27 0.36
N VAL A 135 -4.36 -12.61 1.44
CA VAL A 135 -3.85 -13.25 2.67
C VAL A 135 -4.97 -13.31 3.70
N ARG A 136 -5.50 -14.53 3.94
CA ARG A 136 -6.63 -14.77 4.84
C ARG A 136 -6.23 -15.07 6.27
N GLY A 137 -4.97 -15.30 6.54
CA GLY A 137 -4.45 -15.56 7.88
C GLY A 137 -3.00 -15.15 8.01
N ALA A 138 -2.60 -14.82 9.25
CA ALA A 138 -1.22 -14.51 9.58
C ALA A 138 -0.91 -14.93 11.00
N ASP A 139 0.29 -15.43 11.22
CA ASP A 139 0.87 -15.50 12.55
C ASP A 139 1.37 -14.11 12.95
N PHE A 140 0.40 -13.28 13.38
CA PHE A 140 0.69 -11.89 13.69
C PHE A 140 1.68 -11.74 14.86
N GLU A 141 1.63 -12.63 15.85
CA GLU A 141 2.57 -12.58 16.97
C GLU A 141 4.01 -12.85 16.49
N ALA A 142 4.20 -13.84 15.62
CA ALA A 142 5.51 -14.10 15.02
C ALA A 142 5.97 -12.91 14.17
N ILE A 143 5.11 -12.36 13.32
CA ILE A 143 5.44 -11.17 12.50
C ILE A 143 5.84 -9.99 13.38
N ARG A 144 5.05 -9.71 14.41
CA ARG A 144 5.30 -8.62 15.35
C ARG A 144 6.60 -8.80 16.10
N ASP A 145 6.83 -9.99 16.67
CA ASP A 145 8.01 -10.25 17.50
C ASP A 145 9.30 -10.21 16.67
N ASN A 146 9.28 -10.72 15.43
CA ASN A 146 10.41 -10.61 14.51
C ASN A 146 10.71 -9.14 14.14
N LEU A 147 9.69 -8.35 13.79
CA LEU A 147 9.85 -6.92 13.46
C LEU A 147 10.33 -6.11 14.66
N LEU A 148 9.78 -6.35 15.86
CA LEU A 148 10.23 -5.70 17.10
C LEU A 148 11.65 -6.08 17.50
N GLY A 149 12.20 -7.18 17.00
CA GLY A 149 13.60 -7.56 17.15
C GLY A 149 14.58 -6.62 16.44
N ALA A 150 14.13 -5.88 15.44
CA ALA A 150 14.93 -4.87 14.75
C ALA A 150 15.04 -3.59 15.59
N GLU A 151 16.28 -3.06 15.76
CA GLU A 151 16.52 -1.83 16.55
C GLU A 151 15.72 -0.62 16.04
N ALA A 152 15.48 -0.56 14.74
CA ALA A 152 14.75 0.51 14.08
C ALA A 152 13.26 0.56 14.42
N VAL A 153 12.68 -0.55 14.87
CA VAL A 153 11.23 -0.68 15.06
C VAL A 153 10.84 -0.33 16.51
N GLU A 154 9.84 0.52 16.66
CA GLU A 154 9.30 0.96 17.95
C GLU A 154 8.04 0.20 18.34
N ASP A 155 7.08 0.04 17.42
CA ASP A 155 5.85 -0.72 17.62
C ASP A 155 5.39 -1.37 16.32
N VAL A 156 4.63 -2.45 16.45
CA VAL A 156 3.96 -3.15 15.34
C VAL A 156 2.54 -3.48 15.76
N TYR A 157 1.57 -3.08 14.96
CA TYR A 157 0.16 -3.35 15.25
C TYR A 157 -0.65 -3.63 13.98
N ARG A 158 -1.75 -4.36 14.16
CA ARG A 158 -2.72 -4.59 13.09
C ARG A 158 -3.62 -3.38 12.93
N ASN A 159 -3.89 -3.03 11.67
CA ASN A 159 -4.97 -2.13 11.32
C ASN A 159 -6.28 -2.92 11.21
N MET A 160 -7.39 -2.28 11.57
CA MET A 160 -8.70 -2.81 11.26
C MET A 160 -8.98 -2.58 9.77
N TYR A 161 -9.02 -3.65 9.02
CA TYR A 161 -9.27 -3.66 7.58
C TYR A 161 -10.53 -4.47 7.31
N LEU A 162 -11.48 -3.93 6.54
CA LEU A 162 -12.80 -4.54 6.39
C LEU A 162 -12.86 -5.64 5.33
N ASP A 163 -11.84 -5.75 4.48
CA ASP A 163 -11.71 -6.85 3.53
C ASP A 163 -11.16 -8.09 4.25
N ASP A 164 -11.95 -9.17 4.33
CA ASP A 164 -11.60 -10.44 4.96
C ASP A 164 -10.56 -11.26 4.17
N SER A 165 -10.24 -10.83 2.95
CA SER A 165 -9.19 -11.38 2.10
C SER A 165 -7.87 -10.60 2.17
N ALA A 166 -7.75 -9.64 3.08
CA ALA A 166 -6.55 -8.85 3.23
C ALA A 166 -6.16 -8.65 4.71
N ILE A 167 -4.88 -8.42 4.94
CA ILE A 167 -4.32 -8.11 6.25
C ILE A 167 -3.54 -6.81 6.12
N SER A 168 -3.84 -5.85 6.99
CA SER A 168 -3.08 -4.60 7.08
C SER A 168 -2.39 -4.50 8.43
N LEU A 169 -1.12 -4.10 8.41
CA LEU A 169 -0.31 -3.87 9.60
C LEU A 169 0.50 -2.57 9.47
N THR A 170 0.76 -1.96 10.61
CA THR A 170 1.61 -0.79 10.72
C THR A 170 2.88 -1.14 11.49
N VAL A 171 4.03 -0.76 10.92
CA VAL A 171 5.34 -0.83 11.56
C VAL A 171 5.78 0.59 11.88
N VAL A 172 5.86 0.94 13.15
CA VAL A 172 6.33 2.25 13.61
C VAL A 172 7.83 2.22 13.73
N LEU A 173 8.49 3.15 13.08
CA LEU A 173 9.95 3.28 13.10
C LEU A 173 10.38 4.35 14.09
N ARG A 174 11.51 4.13 14.72
CA ARG A 174 12.18 5.17 15.51
C ARG A 174 12.64 6.31 14.62
N ASP A 175 12.69 7.50 15.19
CA ASP A 175 13.23 8.67 14.49
C ASP A 175 14.66 8.42 13.98
N GLY A 176 14.93 8.89 12.77
CA GLY A 176 16.24 8.74 12.12
C GLY A 176 16.48 7.38 11.46
N TYR A 177 15.49 6.49 11.44
CA TYR A 177 15.56 5.25 10.67
C TYR A 177 14.70 5.34 9.40
N GLY A 178 15.25 4.82 8.30
CA GLY A 178 14.53 4.52 7.08
C GLY A 178 14.42 3.01 6.88
N TYR A 179 13.81 2.63 5.79
CA TYR A 179 13.58 1.22 5.44
C TYR A 179 13.63 1.02 3.94
N GLU A 180 13.76 -0.24 3.56
CA GLU A 180 13.60 -0.75 2.20
C GLU A 180 12.85 -2.06 2.26
N VAL A 181 11.97 -2.31 1.29
CA VAL A 181 11.25 -3.57 1.14
C VAL A 181 11.71 -4.23 -0.15
N SER A 182 12.34 -5.39 -0.06
CA SER A 182 12.76 -6.19 -1.20
C SER A 182 11.81 -7.36 -1.41
N GLU A 183 11.35 -7.52 -2.65
CA GLU A 183 10.51 -8.63 -3.07
C GLU A 183 11.35 -9.71 -3.72
N HIS A 184 11.20 -10.94 -3.25
CA HIS A 184 11.90 -12.11 -3.75
C HIS A 184 10.92 -13.15 -4.30
N GLU A 185 11.38 -13.97 -5.24
CA GLU A 185 10.67 -15.14 -5.77
C GLU A 185 11.44 -16.43 -5.49
N ASN A 186 10.69 -17.54 -5.46
CA ASN A 186 11.19 -18.91 -5.35
C ASN A 186 12.06 -19.20 -4.10
N PRO A 187 11.53 -18.99 -2.87
CA PRO A 187 10.15 -18.71 -2.51
C PRO A 187 9.82 -17.22 -2.53
N GLY A 188 8.51 -16.89 -2.61
CA GLY A 188 8.01 -15.53 -2.47
C GLY A 188 8.18 -15.02 -1.04
N THR A 189 9.02 -14.01 -0.84
CA THR A 189 9.25 -13.36 0.46
C THR A 189 9.35 -11.84 0.33
N LEU A 190 8.96 -11.13 1.39
CA LEU A 190 9.23 -9.69 1.55
C LEU A 190 10.27 -9.49 2.64
N GLU A 191 11.41 -8.98 2.25
CA GLU A 191 12.52 -8.67 3.16
C GLU A 191 12.47 -7.19 3.55
N PHE A 192 12.50 -6.92 4.85
CA PHE A 192 12.60 -5.57 5.41
C PHE A 192 14.03 -5.30 5.88
N THR A 193 14.66 -4.31 5.27
CA THR A 193 15.96 -3.78 5.68
C THR A 193 15.77 -2.39 6.27
N PHE A 194 16.35 -2.15 7.45
CA PHE A 194 16.28 -0.87 8.15
C PHE A 194 17.64 -0.18 8.16
N THR A 195 17.65 1.14 7.88
CA THR A 195 18.88 1.91 7.75
C THR A 195 18.87 3.13 8.67
N ALA A 196 19.87 3.27 9.52
CA ALA A 196 20.03 4.44 10.38
C ALA A 196 20.51 5.67 9.59
N GLY A 197 20.05 6.86 9.97
CA GLY A 197 20.49 8.13 9.39
C GLY A 197 19.88 8.48 8.04
N SER A 198 18.87 7.75 7.59
CA SER A 198 18.27 7.92 6.26
C SER A 198 17.11 8.91 6.21
N GLN A 199 16.62 9.40 7.34
CA GLN A 199 15.54 10.39 7.37
C GLN A 199 15.90 11.60 8.24
N GLU A 200 15.86 12.78 7.64
CA GLU A 200 15.78 14.02 8.37
C GLU A 200 14.37 14.15 8.93
N ASN A 201 14.26 14.59 10.19
CA ASN A 201 12.98 14.84 10.83
C ASN A 201 12.34 16.05 10.12
N GLU A 202 11.36 15.83 9.25
CA GLU A 202 10.76 16.85 8.37
C GLU A 202 9.86 17.84 9.11
N GLY A 203 10.06 18.02 10.42
CA GLY A 203 9.36 19.02 11.21
C GLY A 203 8.03 18.53 11.77
N THR A 204 7.19 19.47 12.21
CA THR A 204 5.88 19.18 12.79
C THR A 204 4.86 18.98 11.70
N VAL A 205 4.13 17.87 11.77
CA VAL A 205 3.00 17.56 10.89
C VAL A 205 1.70 17.67 11.68
N TYR A 206 0.71 18.31 11.08
CA TYR A 206 -0.66 18.42 11.61
C TYR A 206 -1.58 17.47 10.84
N TYR A 207 -2.50 16.83 11.53
CA TYR A 207 -3.54 15.99 10.92
C TYR A 207 -4.86 16.16 11.70
N LEU A 208 -5.97 15.92 11.01
CA LEU A 208 -7.27 15.77 11.66
C LEU A 208 -7.32 14.38 12.30
N ARG A 209 -7.98 14.26 13.43
CA ARG A 209 -8.11 12.96 14.11
C ARG A 209 -9.46 12.78 14.78
N THR A 210 -9.85 11.53 14.94
CA THR A 210 -10.98 11.17 15.80
C THR A 210 -10.60 11.19 17.28
N GLU A 211 -11.60 11.05 18.16
CA GLU A 211 -11.36 10.62 19.53
C GLU A 211 -10.72 9.22 19.53
N ALA A 212 -9.98 8.92 20.61
CA ALA A 212 -9.39 7.60 20.80
C ALA A 212 -10.49 6.55 21.08
N MET A 213 -10.37 5.38 20.47
CA MET A 213 -11.31 4.28 20.62
C MET A 213 -10.59 2.94 20.66
N GLY A 214 -11.22 1.93 21.26
CA GLY A 214 -10.69 0.57 21.26
C GLY A 214 -10.65 -0.04 19.84
N TYR A 215 -9.83 -1.07 19.65
CA TYR A 215 -9.76 -1.82 18.40
C TYR A 215 -11.12 -2.42 18.03
N SER A 216 -11.73 -1.95 16.96
CA SER A 216 -13.09 -2.30 16.56
C SER A 216 -13.31 -2.04 15.06
N GLU A 217 -14.38 -2.63 14.51
CA GLU A 217 -14.82 -2.43 13.12
C GLU A 217 -15.03 -0.94 12.78
N GLN A 218 -15.39 -0.11 13.77
CA GLN A 218 -15.56 1.33 13.60
C GLN A 218 -14.30 2.02 13.04
N LEU A 219 -13.11 1.54 13.39
CA LEU A 219 -11.85 2.05 12.83
C LEU A 219 -11.77 1.84 11.32
N GLY A 220 -12.13 0.64 10.85
CA GLY A 220 -12.17 0.32 9.43
C GLY A 220 -13.20 1.15 8.67
N LEU A 221 -14.41 1.29 9.23
CA LEU A 221 -15.48 2.10 8.64
C LEU A 221 -15.07 3.57 8.49
N LEU A 222 -14.40 4.14 9.49
CA LEU A 222 -13.88 5.51 9.43
C LEU A 222 -12.78 5.65 8.37
N CYS A 223 -11.88 4.68 8.26
CA CYS A 223 -10.86 4.70 7.22
C CYS A 223 -11.46 4.60 5.82
N GLU A 224 -12.49 3.80 5.60
CA GLU A 224 -13.20 3.75 4.32
C GLU A 224 -13.97 5.03 4.04
N GLN A 225 -14.63 5.59 5.04
CA GLN A 225 -15.38 6.84 4.90
C GLN A 225 -14.49 8.00 4.47
N TYR A 226 -13.28 8.08 5.00
CA TYR A 226 -12.33 9.18 4.76
C TYR A 226 -11.13 8.75 3.91
N HIS A 227 -11.27 7.69 3.10
CA HIS A 227 -10.15 7.17 2.33
C HIS A 227 -9.59 8.20 1.31
N ASN A 228 -10.46 9.06 0.74
CA ASN A 228 -10.05 10.11 -0.19
C ASN A 228 -9.19 11.19 0.46
N GLU A 229 -9.27 11.33 1.77
CA GLU A 229 -8.49 12.26 2.61
C GLU A 229 -7.27 11.59 3.24
N ASN A 230 -6.81 10.46 2.69
CA ASN A 230 -5.67 9.67 3.18
C ASN A 230 -5.83 9.26 4.66
N ALA A 231 -6.99 8.70 4.99
CA ALA A 231 -7.27 8.23 6.35
C ALA A 231 -6.35 7.07 6.74
N SER A 232 -5.83 7.11 7.96
CA SER A 232 -4.92 6.08 8.49
C SER A 232 -5.16 5.85 9.98
N GLN A 233 -4.89 4.64 10.45
CA GLN A 233 -5.00 4.30 11.87
C GLN A 233 -3.67 4.51 12.57
N ILE A 234 -3.73 5.09 13.77
CA ILE A 234 -2.59 5.21 14.67
C ILE A 234 -2.98 4.62 16.02
N LYS A 235 -2.16 3.71 16.52
CA LYS A 235 -2.26 3.20 17.88
C LYS A 235 -1.60 4.20 18.84
N THR A 236 -2.33 4.62 19.84
CA THR A 236 -1.83 5.54 20.87
C THR A 236 -0.96 4.82 21.90
N ALA A 237 -0.16 5.55 22.66
CA ALA A 237 0.61 4.99 23.77
C ALA A 237 -0.26 4.31 24.85
N GLY A 238 -1.55 4.67 24.95
CA GLY A 238 -2.52 4.02 25.84
C GLY A 238 -3.06 2.68 25.33
N GLY A 239 -2.76 2.31 24.08
CA GLY A 239 -3.24 1.08 23.44
C GLY A 239 -4.57 1.26 22.68
N ASP A 240 -5.21 2.41 22.78
CA ASP A 240 -6.36 2.77 21.95
C ASP A 240 -5.91 3.22 20.55
N TYR A 241 -6.86 3.39 19.65
CA TYR A 241 -6.63 3.79 18.27
C TYR A 241 -7.31 5.12 17.97
N ILE A 242 -6.70 5.89 17.08
CA ILE A 242 -7.30 7.05 16.42
C ILE A 242 -7.27 6.83 14.90
N VAL A 243 -8.23 7.40 14.19
CA VAL A 243 -8.15 7.56 12.74
C VAL A 243 -7.71 8.97 12.45
N THR A 244 -6.67 9.13 11.65
CA THR A 244 -6.15 10.42 11.21
C THR A 244 -6.49 10.65 9.76
N SER A 245 -6.61 11.91 9.34
CA SER A 245 -6.89 12.32 7.95
C SER A 245 -6.08 13.55 7.60
N GLY A 246 -5.55 13.56 6.39
CA GLY A 246 -4.70 14.62 5.88
C GLY A 246 -3.30 14.65 6.52
N GLN A 247 -2.42 15.43 5.92
CA GLN A 247 -1.13 15.84 6.49
C GLN A 247 -0.91 17.30 6.10
N TYR A 248 -0.77 18.19 7.09
CA TYR A 248 -0.68 19.62 6.89
C TYR A 248 0.60 20.14 7.54
N ALA A 249 1.25 21.12 6.92
CA ALA A 249 2.45 21.75 7.46
C ALA A 249 2.12 22.71 8.62
N THR A 250 0.89 23.24 8.65
CA THR A 250 0.43 24.19 9.70
C THR A 250 -0.99 23.88 10.13
N GLU A 251 -1.34 24.32 11.34
CA GLU A 251 -2.70 24.25 11.87
C GLU A 251 -3.69 25.03 10.98
N ALA A 252 -3.30 26.19 10.48
CA ALA A 252 -4.13 27.02 9.61
C ALA A 252 -4.46 26.33 8.26
N GLU A 253 -3.63 25.42 7.80
CA GLU A 253 -3.93 24.59 6.62
C GLU A 253 -4.90 23.45 6.94
N ALA A 254 -4.91 22.97 8.17
CA ALA A 254 -5.81 21.90 8.62
C ALA A 254 -7.24 22.40 8.92
N GLU A 255 -7.40 23.67 9.40
CA GLU A 255 -8.69 24.24 9.79
C GLU A 255 -9.78 24.15 8.71
N PRO A 256 -9.53 24.54 7.44
CA PRO A 256 -10.57 24.43 6.38
C PRO A 256 -11.01 22.98 6.10
N ALA A 257 -10.10 22.03 6.26
CA ALA A 257 -10.43 20.62 6.10
C ALA A 257 -11.30 20.09 7.24
N LEU A 258 -11.07 20.57 8.47
CA LEU A 258 -11.90 20.24 9.61
C LEU A 258 -13.33 20.79 9.43
N GLU A 259 -13.46 22.03 8.95
CA GLU A 259 -14.78 22.64 8.64
C GLU A 259 -15.54 21.86 7.56
N ALA A 260 -14.83 21.27 6.59
CA ALA A 260 -15.45 20.50 5.52
C ALA A 260 -15.95 19.12 5.98
N LEU A 261 -15.43 18.58 7.09
CA LEU A 261 -15.80 17.27 7.66
C LEU A 261 -16.88 17.36 8.75
N THR A 262 -17.21 18.56 9.25
CA THR A 262 -18.21 18.81 10.30
C THR A 262 -19.51 19.33 9.74
#